data_1d3c3937b8069c69604071c8b802b1b9
#
_entry.id   1d3c3937b8069c69604071c8b802b1b9
#
_cell.length_a   1.000
_cell.length_b   1.000
_cell.length_c   1.000
_cell.angle_alpha   90.00
_cell.angle_beta   90.00
_cell.angle_gamma   90.00
#
_symmetry.space_group_name_H-M   'P 1'
#
loop_
_entity.id
_entity.type
_entity.pdbx_description
1 polymer ?
#
loop_
_entity_poly.entity_id
_entity_poly.type
_entity_poly.pdbx_seq_one_letter_code
_entity_poly.pdbx_strand_id
1 'polypeptide(L)'
;MSVLLLLIICIAAVVIWDNGRRHREAAVENTQNKVDNEGEKIYYDNQWYRLKDNLETVLIMGEDKFEAGEDDADYVNTRQTDFLLLLILDKTNQSSQILQLNRDTMTDIESYGVAGKSTGTFTGQLALAHTYGTGGKDSCRNTVKAVSNLLYGVSIDHYLSLTMDAVPIINDAVGGVTVTVLDDMTSADPALVKGAEVTLQGKQALTYVRTRRGLDDSTNLHRMERQRQYMGELYKGLINKLSGDDGFAADLILSINDNLTSDCTASQLQELGEFLGQYPAPTIDTIDGENVKGEEFMEFYPDESQLRQYVIDHFYEPTDGTQSDSVSETE
;
A
#
# COMPACT_ATOMS: atom_id res chain seq x y z
N MET A 1 -1.63 3.31 -16.60
CA MET A 1 -2.81 2.96 -15.76
C MET A 1 -2.47 1.76 -14.92
N SER A 2 -2.66 1.83 -13.65
CA SER A 2 -2.00 1.03 -12.62
C SER A 2 -2.77 -0.25 -12.29
N VAL A 3 -2.07 -1.36 -12.05
CA VAL A 3 -2.58 -2.67 -11.59
C VAL A 3 -3.48 -2.58 -10.36
N LEU A 4 -3.18 -1.60 -9.53
CA LEU A 4 -3.93 -1.28 -8.34
C LEU A 4 -5.38 -0.95 -8.64
N LEU A 5 -5.62 -0.24 -9.73
CA LEU A 5 -6.91 0.15 -10.21
C LEU A 5 -7.85 -1.02 -10.36
N LEU A 6 -7.37 -2.09 -10.91
CA LEU A 6 -8.20 -3.23 -11.27
C LEU A 6 -8.38 -4.22 -10.15
N LEU A 7 -7.40 -4.34 -9.26
CA LEU A 7 -7.61 -5.06 -8.03
C LEU A 7 -8.73 -4.39 -7.22
N ILE A 8 -8.79 -3.07 -7.20
CA ILE A 8 -9.82 -2.29 -6.53
C ILE A 8 -11.16 -2.37 -7.28
N ILE A 9 -11.17 -2.25 -8.63
CA ILE A 9 -12.40 -2.40 -9.44
C ILE A 9 -12.97 -3.81 -9.31
N CYS A 10 -12.10 -4.82 -9.32
CA CYS A 10 -12.52 -6.20 -9.15
C CYS A 10 -13.12 -6.42 -7.76
N ILE A 11 -12.49 -5.89 -6.71
CA ILE A 11 -13.02 -5.94 -5.35
C ILE A 11 -14.37 -5.22 -5.26
N ALA A 12 -14.51 -4.06 -5.91
CA ALA A 12 -15.74 -3.30 -5.94
C ALA A 12 -16.92 -4.07 -6.56
N ALA A 13 -16.72 -4.68 -7.72
CA ALA A 13 -17.77 -5.34 -8.48
C ALA A 13 -18.42 -6.54 -7.73
N VAL A 14 -17.64 -7.26 -6.91
CA VAL A 14 -18.14 -8.45 -6.20
C VAL A 14 -18.75 -8.15 -4.85
N VAL A 15 -18.19 -7.19 -4.15
CA VAL A 15 -18.78 -6.77 -2.87
C VAL A 15 -20.19 -6.20 -3.11
N ILE A 16 -20.46 -5.62 -4.29
CA ILE A 16 -21.79 -5.17 -4.69
C ILE A 16 -22.77 -6.35 -4.82
N TRP A 17 -22.29 -7.49 -5.36
CA TRP A 17 -23.17 -8.64 -5.58
C TRP A 17 -23.49 -9.41 -4.29
N ASP A 18 -22.52 -9.57 -3.37
CA ASP A 18 -22.73 -10.26 -2.08
C ASP A 18 -23.46 -9.40 -1.05
N ASN A 19 -23.29 -8.08 -1.08
CA ASN A 19 -23.93 -7.14 -0.15
C ASN A 19 -25.41 -6.85 -0.47
N GLY A 20 -25.87 -7.08 -1.68
CA GLY A 20 -27.32 -7.06 -1.97
C GLY A 20 -28.12 -8.05 -1.11
N ARG A 21 -27.44 -9.00 -0.48
CA ARG A 21 -28.05 -10.00 0.44
C ARG A 21 -27.94 -9.68 1.93
N ARG A 22 -26.99 -8.85 2.38
CA ARG A 22 -26.69 -8.64 3.82
C ARG A 22 -26.95 -7.23 4.35
N HIS A 23 -27.33 -6.27 3.52
CA HIS A 23 -27.52 -4.89 3.93
C HIS A 23 -28.91 -4.60 4.51
N ARG A 24 -29.17 -5.00 5.74
CA ARG A 24 -30.15 -4.34 6.62
C ARG A 24 -29.69 -4.07 8.06
N GLU A 25 -28.50 -4.46 8.48
CA GLU A 25 -28.12 -4.37 9.89
C GLU A 25 -26.82 -3.62 10.25
N ALA A 26 -26.05 -3.11 9.30
CA ALA A 26 -24.75 -2.48 9.59
C ALA A 26 -24.61 -0.98 9.25
N ALA A 27 -25.71 -0.28 8.99
CA ALA A 27 -25.66 1.12 8.51
C ALA A 27 -25.56 2.19 9.62
N VAL A 28 -25.29 1.85 10.87
CA VAL A 28 -25.40 2.81 12.00
C VAL A 28 -24.04 3.17 12.66
N GLU A 29 -22.93 2.51 12.34
CA GLU A 29 -21.71 2.63 13.20
C GLU A 29 -20.51 3.38 12.60
N ASN A 30 -20.57 3.95 11.41
CA ASN A 30 -19.39 4.55 10.78
C ASN A 30 -19.47 6.05 10.43
N THR A 31 -20.27 6.81 11.19
CA THR A 31 -20.37 8.28 10.97
C THR A 31 -19.59 9.11 12.00
N GLN A 32 -18.73 8.51 12.78
CA GLN A 32 -17.97 9.22 13.81
C GLN A 32 -16.49 8.89 13.73
N ASN A 33 -15.75 9.50 12.82
CA ASN A 33 -14.33 9.83 12.95
C ASN A 33 -13.78 10.60 11.72
N LYS A 34 -14.55 11.51 11.11
CA LYS A 34 -13.96 12.68 10.48
C LYS A 34 -13.59 13.61 11.62
N VAL A 35 -12.33 13.56 12.03
CA VAL A 35 -11.76 14.67 12.77
C VAL A 35 -11.73 15.82 11.78
N ASP A 36 -12.56 16.82 12.03
CA ASP A 36 -12.57 18.08 11.29
C ASP A 36 -11.21 18.76 11.54
N ASN A 37 -10.22 18.49 10.69
CA ASN A 37 -8.98 19.26 10.62
C ASN A 37 -9.22 20.59 9.91
N GLU A 38 -10.33 21.27 10.20
CA GLU A 38 -10.51 22.66 9.83
C GLU A 38 -9.54 23.51 10.63
N GLY A 39 -8.31 23.69 10.13
CA GLY A 39 -7.47 24.73 10.64
C GLY A 39 -5.96 24.49 10.73
N GLU A 40 -5.45 23.31 10.53
CA GLU A 40 -3.99 23.14 10.64
C GLU A 40 -3.29 23.59 9.37
N LYS A 41 -2.87 24.87 9.39
CA LYS A 41 -2.02 25.45 8.34
C LYS A 41 -0.57 25.16 8.69
N ILE A 42 0.22 24.78 7.69
CA ILE A 42 1.66 24.62 7.83
C ILE A 42 2.39 25.73 7.07
N TYR A 43 3.55 26.14 7.57
CA TYR A 43 4.41 27.11 6.90
C TYR A 43 5.65 26.39 6.37
N TYR A 44 5.84 26.40 5.05
CA TYR A 44 6.93 25.72 4.38
C TYR A 44 7.44 26.59 3.22
N ASP A 45 8.74 26.72 3.06
CA ASP A 45 9.42 27.48 2.00
C ASP A 45 8.80 28.89 1.73
N ASN A 46 8.60 29.65 2.80
CA ASN A 46 8.03 31.00 2.78
C ASN A 46 6.57 31.09 2.28
N GLN A 47 5.84 30.00 2.29
CA GLN A 47 4.45 29.93 1.90
C GLN A 47 3.62 29.20 2.96
N TRP A 48 2.37 29.67 3.18
CA TRP A 48 1.38 28.94 3.96
C TRP A 48 0.64 27.93 3.10
N TYR A 49 0.37 26.77 3.70
CA TYR A 49 -0.38 25.70 3.07
C TYR A 49 -1.47 25.22 4.00
N ARG A 50 -2.54 24.70 3.41
CA ARG A 50 -3.59 23.95 4.10
C ARG A 50 -3.71 22.56 3.50
N LEU A 51 -4.23 21.62 4.26
CA LEU A 51 -4.55 20.28 3.72
C LEU A 51 -5.59 20.43 2.60
N LYS A 52 -5.40 19.72 1.50
CA LYS A 52 -6.35 19.69 0.39
C LYS A 52 -7.67 19.09 0.84
N ASP A 53 -8.78 19.67 0.39
CA ASP A 53 -10.10 19.08 0.55
C ASP A 53 -10.28 17.91 -0.44
N ASN A 54 -11.16 16.96 -0.10
CA ASN A 54 -11.54 15.85 -1.00
C ASN A 54 -10.38 14.95 -1.48
N LEU A 55 -9.35 14.79 -0.66
CA LEU A 55 -8.41 13.68 -0.82
C LEU A 55 -9.03 12.40 -0.29
N GLU A 56 -8.73 11.30 -0.94
CA GLU A 56 -8.97 9.95 -0.43
C GLU A 56 -7.70 9.13 -0.61
N THR A 57 -7.29 8.45 0.46
CA THR A 57 -6.03 7.71 0.50
C THR A 57 -6.27 6.25 0.82
N VAL A 58 -5.59 5.36 0.11
CA VAL A 58 -5.67 3.91 0.35
C VAL A 58 -4.27 3.32 0.42
N LEU A 59 -3.92 2.76 1.57
CA LEU A 59 -2.68 2.01 1.73
C LEU A 59 -2.87 0.57 1.28
N ILE A 60 -2.10 0.15 0.30
CA ILE A 60 -2.12 -1.20 -0.22
C ILE A 60 -0.88 -1.92 0.23
N MET A 61 -1.09 -3.08 0.83
CA MET A 61 -0.07 -3.88 1.48
C MET A 61 -0.02 -5.27 0.87
N GLY A 62 1.18 -5.79 0.67
CA GLY A 62 1.43 -7.21 0.40
C GLY A 62 2.05 -7.85 1.64
N GLU A 63 1.31 -8.77 2.27
CA GLU A 63 1.76 -9.48 3.46
C GLU A 63 2.51 -10.76 3.06
N ASP A 64 3.70 -10.93 3.59
CA ASP A 64 4.43 -12.20 3.50
C ASP A 64 4.42 -12.93 4.84
N LYS A 65 4.15 -14.22 4.80
CA LYS A 65 4.34 -15.06 5.98
C LYS A 65 5.83 -15.30 6.16
N PHE A 66 6.36 -14.88 7.29
CA PHE A 66 7.64 -15.40 7.74
C PHE A 66 7.45 -16.87 8.08
N GLU A 67 8.15 -17.77 7.38
CA GLU A 67 8.24 -19.16 7.80
C GLU A 67 9.09 -19.18 9.07
N ALA A 68 8.44 -19.08 10.22
CA ALA A 68 9.07 -19.28 11.51
C ALA A 68 9.66 -20.71 11.53
N GLY A 69 10.90 -20.86 11.95
CA GLY A 69 11.46 -22.16 12.28
C GLY A 69 10.62 -22.82 13.39
N GLU A 70 10.72 -24.15 13.53
CA GLU A 70 9.96 -24.90 14.53
C GLU A 70 10.15 -24.39 16.00
N ASP A 71 11.17 -23.56 16.24
CA ASP A 71 11.51 -22.98 17.55
C ASP A 71 10.79 -21.64 17.85
N ASP A 72 10.08 -21.03 16.89
CA ASP A 72 9.43 -19.72 17.03
C ASP A 72 7.93 -19.82 17.40
N ALA A 73 7.52 -20.87 18.11
CA ALA A 73 6.14 -21.14 18.49
C ALA A 73 5.47 -20.04 19.35
N ASP A 74 6.26 -19.11 19.89
CA ASP A 74 5.76 -18.00 20.74
C ASP A 74 5.40 -16.73 19.96
N TYR A 75 5.67 -16.65 18.64
CA TYR A 75 5.32 -15.50 17.83
C TYR A 75 3.87 -15.58 17.35
N VAL A 76 3.02 -14.73 17.90
CA VAL A 76 1.58 -14.66 17.59
C VAL A 76 1.31 -14.11 16.18
N ASN A 77 2.20 -13.26 15.65
CA ASN A 77 2.06 -12.66 14.31
C ASN A 77 3.41 -12.59 13.60
N THR A 78 3.60 -13.44 12.61
CA THR A 78 4.85 -13.54 11.81
C THR A 78 4.75 -12.84 10.46
N ARG A 79 3.68 -12.07 10.18
CA ARG A 79 3.47 -11.44 8.88
C ARG A 79 4.10 -10.06 8.83
N GLN A 80 4.93 -9.84 7.81
CA GLN A 80 5.53 -8.55 7.47
C GLN A 80 4.89 -8.00 6.21
N THR A 81 4.87 -6.69 6.05
CA THR A 81 4.44 -6.05 4.80
C THR A 81 5.65 -5.84 3.90
N ASP A 82 5.80 -6.71 2.92
CA ASP A 82 6.93 -6.70 1.97
C ASP A 82 6.70 -5.80 0.76
N PHE A 83 5.48 -5.34 0.58
CA PHE A 83 5.04 -4.47 -0.49
C PHE A 83 4.08 -3.41 0.06
N LEU A 84 4.37 -2.13 -0.21
CA LEU A 84 3.59 -1.01 0.29
C LEU A 84 3.43 0.04 -0.81
N LEU A 85 2.18 0.36 -1.13
CA LEU A 85 1.80 1.45 -2.02
C LEU A 85 0.77 2.34 -1.34
N LEU A 86 0.98 3.64 -1.35
CA LEU A 86 -0.02 4.60 -0.97
C LEU A 86 -0.66 5.20 -2.22
N LEU A 87 -1.91 4.92 -2.45
CA LEU A 87 -2.73 5.54 -3.48
C LEU A 87 -3.34 6.82 -2.91
N ILE A 88 -3.19 7.92 -3.64
CA ILE A 88 -3.70 9.25 -3.31
C ILE A 88 -4.63 9.67 -4.43
N LEU A 89 -5.89 9.91 -4.12
CA LEU A 89 -6.93 10.38 -5.04
C LEU A 89 -7.27 11.83 -4.71
N ASP A 90 -7.01 12.73 -5.62
CA ASP A 90 -7.44 14.12 -5.54
C ASP A 90 -8.74 14.28 -6.33
N LYS A 91 -9.86 14.23 -5.63
CA LYS A 91 -11.20 14.29 -6.25
C LYS A 91 -11.52 15.67 -6.81
N THR A 92 -10.88 16.71 -6.26
CA THR A 92 -11.04 18.08 -6.75
C THR A 92 -10.34 18.28 -8.08
N ASN A 93 -9.09 17.82 -8.19
CA ASN A 93 -8.29 17.96 -9.41
C ASN A 93 -8.44 16.77 -10.37
N GLN A 94 -9.28 15.78 -10.02
CA GLN A 94 -9.55 14.60 -10.85
C GLN A 94 -8.26 13.85 -11.24
N SER A 95 -7.36 13.72 -10.30
CA SER A 95 -6.05 13.11 -10.48
C SER A 95 -5.75 12.07 -9.41
N SER A 96 -4.83 11.17 -9.73
CA SER A 96 -4.36 10.16 -8.79
C SER A 96 -2.86 9.99 -8.88
N GLN A 97 -2.24 9.69 -7.73
CA GLN A 97 -0.82 9.40 -7.59
C GLN A 97 -0.62 8.15 -6.76
N ILE A 98 0.47 7.46 -6.94
CA ILE A 98 0.88 6.33 -6.12
C ILE A 98 2.30 6.58 -5.61
N LEU A 99 2.47 6.48 -4.31
CA LEU A 99 3.79 6.42 -3.68
C LEU A 99 4.11 4.97 -3.32
N GLN A 100 5.16 4.42 -3.92
CA GLN A 100 5.72 3.14 -3.49
C GLN A 100 6.69 3.39 -2.34
N LEU A 101 6.42 2.77 -1.19
CA LEU A 101 7.22 2.90 0.01
C LEU A 101 8.23 1.74 0.09
N ASN A 102 9.47 2.07 0.47
CA ASN A 102 10.47 1.05 0.73
C ASN A 102 10.16 0.37 2.08
N ARG A 103 10.04 -0.94 2.10
CA ARG A 103 9.73 -1.71 3.31
C ARG A 103 10.78 -1.57 4.42
N ASP A 104 12.04 -1.31 4.04
CA ASP A 104 13.16 -1.16 4.97
C ASP A 104 13.28 0.28 5.53
N THR A 105 12.31 1.18 5.18
CA THR A 105 12.27 2.56 5.69
C THR A 105 12.16 2.58 7.20
N MET A 106 13.07 3.32 7.84
CA MET A 106 13.05 3.52 9.29
C MET A 106 12.01 4.57 9.65
N THR A 107 11.07 4.18 10.50
CA THR A 107 9.96 5.04 10.96
C THR A 107 9.51 4.65 12.37
N ASP A 108 8.71 5.48 12.99
CA ASP A 108 8.15 5.22 14.31
C ASP A 108 6.98 4.23 14.22
N ILE A 109 7.14 3.13 14.94
CA ILE A 109 6.20 2.00 15.01
C ILE A 109 5.66 1.89 16.42
N GLU A 110 4.34 1.76 16.57
CA GLU A 110 3.72 1.47 17.84
C GLU A 110 3.76 -0.03 18.11
N SER A 111 4.15 -0.41 19.32
CA SER A 111 4.09 -1.79 19.76
C SER A 111 2.90 -2.00 20.69
N TYR A 112 2.29 -3.18 20.60
CA TYR A 112 1.12 -3.57 21.41
C TYR A 112 1.46 -4.78 22.27
N GLY A 113 1.07 -4.70 23.54
CA GLY A 113 1.16 -5.83 24.46
C GLY A 113 0.05 -6.86 24.22
N VAL A 114 0.14 -8.00 24.95
CA VAL A 114 -0.79 -9.14 24.87
C VAL A 114 -2.27 -8.75 25.03
N ALA A 115 -2.55 -7.65 25.73
CA ALA A 115 -3.91 -7.13 25.93
C ALA A 115 -4.36 -6.13 24.84
N GLY A 116 -3.63 -5.99 23.75
CA GLY A 116 -3.93 -5.03 22.68
C GLY A 116 -3.76 -3.55 23.08
N LYS A 117 -3.06 -3.28 24.19
CA LYS A 117 -2.75 -1.92 24.63
C LYS A 117 -1.35 -1.53 24.13
N SER A 118 -1.23 -0.29 23.70
CA SER A 118 0.08 0.29 23.35
C SER A 118 1.05 0.17 24.51
N THR A 119 2.25 -0.31 24.22
CA THR A 119 3.37 -0.42 25.15
C THR A 119 4.45 0.63 24.89
N GLY A 120 4.27 1.43 23.85
CA GLY A 120 5.18 2.50 23.44
C GLY A 120 5.48 2.47 21.97
N THR A 121 6.33 3.40 21.55
CA THR A 121 6.76 3.58 20.17
C THR A 121 8.27 3.35 20.09
N PHE A 122 8.73 2.76 19.01
CA PHE A 122 10.16 2.57 18.71
C PHE A 122 10.39 2.84 17.23
N THR A 123 11.61 3.19 16.85
CA THR A 123 11.99 3.35 15.44
C THR A 123 12.43 2.00 14.88
N GLY A 124 11.81 1.57 13.79
CA GLY A 124 12.10 0.29 13.13
C GLY A 124 11.73 0.30 11.65
N GLN A 125 12.03 -0.79 10.96
CA GLN A 125 11.65 -0.94 9.55
C GLN A 125 10.12 -0.94 9.38
N LEU A 126 9.62 -0.18 8.42
CA LEU A 126 8.19 -0.06 8.12
C LEU A 126 7.49 -1.42 7.93
N ALA A 127 8.18 -2.40 7.33
CA ALA A 127 7.66 -3.77 7.17
C ALA A 127 7.25 -4.43 8.48
N LEU A 128 7.91 -4.08 9.58
CA LEU A 128 7.67 -4.67 10.91
C LEU A 128 6.40 -4.14 11.58
N ALA A 129 5.87 -3.00 11.13
CA ALA A 129 4.68 -2.41 11.73
C ALA A 129 3.51 -3.40 11.79
N HIS A 130 3.33 -4.21 10.75
CA HIS A 130 2.31 -5.26 10.71
C HIS A 130 2.55 -6.35 11.76
N THR A 131 3.80 -6.76 11.97
CA THR A 131 4.19 -7.78 12.94
C THR A 131 3.90 -7.36 14.38
N TYR A 132 4.07 -6.08 14.69
CA TYR A 132 3.81 -5.52 16.02
C TYR A 132 2.33 -5.23 16.31
N GLY A 133 1.43 -5.44 15.36
CA GLY A 133 -0.01 -5.47 15.60
C GLY A 133 -0.47 -6.80 16.20
N THR A 134 -1.76 -6.87 16.57
CA THR A 134 -2.35 -8.07 17.19
C THR A 134 -2.89 -9.08 16.18
N GLY A 135 -2.65 -8.87 14.90
CA GLY A 135 -3.13 -9.70 13.78
C GLY A 135 -4.30 -9.08 13.01
N GLY A 136 -4.52 -9.54 11.78
CA GLY A 136 -5.63 -9.13 10.93
C GLY A 136 -5.75 -7.60 10.77
N LYS A 137 -6.95 -7.08 10.97
CA LYS A 137 -7.23 -5.64 10.81
C LYS A 137 -6.41 -4.74 11.74
N ASP A 138 -6.06 -5.19 12.93
CA ASP A 138 -5.28 -4.38 13.87
C ASP A 138 -3.84 -4.21 13.39
N SER A 139 -3.25 -5.27 12.83
CA SER A 139 -1.93 -5.19 12.21
C SER A 139 -1.92 -4.26 10.99
N CYS A 140 -2.97 -4.32 10.17
CA CYS A 140 -3.13 -3.38 9.05
C CYS A 140 -3.19 -1.92 9.54
N ARG A 141 -3.97 -1.63 10.59
CA ARG A 141 -4.05 -0.30 11.19
C ARG A 141 -2.72 0.18 11.78
N ASN A 142 -1.94 -0.73 12.36
CA ASN A 142 -0.61 -0.40 12.85
C ASN A 142 0.33 0.01 11.71
N THR A 143 0.25 -0.68 10.58
CA THR A 143 1.00 -0.30 9.37
C THR A 143 0.53 1.05 8.82
N VAL A 144 -0.79 1.30 8.77
CA VAL A 144 -1.36 2.61 8.40
C VAL A 144 -0.79 3.71 9.28
N LYS A 145 -0.73 3.50 10.60
CA LYS A 145 -0.18 4.47 11.55
C LYS A 145 1.31 4.72 11.32
N ALA A 146 2.10 3.69 11.06
CA ALA A 146 3.52 3.82 10.78
C ALA A 146 3.77 4.59 9.46
N VAL A 147 2.97 4.36 8.42
CA VAL A 147 3.02 5.15 7.18
C VAL A 147 2.60 6.60 7.42
N SER A 148 1.55 6.83 8.22
CA SER A 148 1.15 8.19 8.62
C SER A 148 2.29 8.92 9.36
N ASN A 149 2.97 8.24 10.30
CA ASN A 149 4.12 8.81 11.00
C ASN A 149 5.25 9.19 10.03
N LEU A 150 5.56 8.31 9.08
CA LEU A 150 6.56 8.58 8.02
C LEU A 150 6.19 9.82 7.19
N LEU A 151 4.91 10.03 6.93
CA LEU A 151 4.38 11.14 6.13
C LEU A 151 3.95 12.35 7.00
N TYR A 152 4.65 12.57 8.11
CA TYR A 152 4.45 13.73 9.01
C TYR A 152 3.03 13.84 9.58
N GLY A 153 2.35 12.73 9.80
CA GLY A 153 1.03 12.68 10.42
C GLY A 153 -0.13 12.81 9.44
N VAL A 154 0.11 12.76 8.13
CA VAL A 154 -0.99 12.73 7.14
C VAL A 154 -1.90 11.54 7.42
N SER A 155 -3.21 11.79 7.47
CA SER A 155 -4.21 10.74 7.65
C SER A 155 -4.31 9.84 6.43
N ILE A 156 -4.45 8.53 6.66
CA ILE A 156 -4.72 7.54 5.62
C ILE A 156 -6.11 6.96 5.89
N ASP A 157 -7.01 7.10 4.91
CA ASP A 157 -8.43 6.82 5.10
C ASP A 157 -8.73 5.33 5.12
N HIS A 158 -8.10 4.56 4.22
CA HIS A 158 -8.40 3.15 4.01
C HIS A 158 -7.16 2.30 3.78
N TYR A 159 -7.33 0.99 3.91
CA TYR A 159 -6.30 0.03 3.56
C TYR A 159 -6.87 -1.20 2.83
N LEU A 160 -6.00 -1.81 2.02
CA LEU A 160 -6.17 -3.12 1.39
C LEU A 160 -4.92 -3.93 1.65
N SER A 161 -5.05 -5.10 2.25
CA SER A 161 -3.94 -6.01 2.49
C SER A 161 -4.17 -7.34 1.80
N LEU A 162 -3.19 -7.78 1.03
CA LEU A 162 -3.19 -9.06 0.31
C LEU A 162 -2.04 -9.91 0.80
N THR A 163 -2.32 -11.17 1.09
CA THR A 163 -1.23 -12.12 1.31
C THR A 163 -0.51 -12.39 -0.02
N MET A 164 0.79 -12.69 0.05
CA MET A 164 1.58 -13.00 -1.14
C MET A 164 1.06 -14.23 -1.91
N ASP A 165 0.27 -15.08 -1.27
CA ASP A 165 -0.41 -16.23 -1.91
C ASP A 165 -1.45 -15.79 -2.95
N ALA A 166 -1.92 -14.54 -2.93
CA ALA A 166 -2.79 -13.99 -3.97
C ALA A 166 -2.05 -13.76 -5.30
N VAL A 167 -0.74 -13.52 -5.28
CA VAL A 167 0.04 -13.19 -6.49
C VAL A 167 -0.06 -14.27 -7.58
N PRO A 168 0.19 -15.56 -7.29
CA PRO A 168 0.01 -16.63 -8.28
C PRO A 168 -1.42 -16.72 -8.83
N ILE A 169 -2.42 -16.53 -7.97
CA ILE A 169 -3.84 -16.62 -8.34
C ILE A 169 -4.19 -15.50 -9.34
N ILE A 170 -3.82 -14.27 -9.02
CA ILE A 170 -4.08 -13.10 -9.87
C ILE A 170 -3.31 -13.21 -11.19
N ASN A 171 -2.04 -13.62 -11.11
CA ASN A 171 -1.19 -13.83 -12.30
C ASN A 171 -1.81 -14.83 -13.29
N ASP A 172 -2.26 -15.97 -12.78
CA ASP A 172 -2.79 -17.03 -13.63
C ASP A 172 -4.19 -16.69 -14.16
N ALA A 173 -4.98 -15.93 -13.40
CA ALA A 173 -6.28 -15.44 -13.86
C ALA A 173 -6.16 -14.56 -15.12
N VAL A 174 -5.11 -13.76 -15.25
CA VAL A 174 -4.87 -12.98 -16.48
C VAL A 174 -4.21 -13.79 -17.61
N GLY A 175 -3.83 -15.03 -17.35
CA GLY A 175 -3.14 -15.92 -18.31
C GLY A 175 -1.62 -15.85 -18.23
N GLY A 176 -1.07 -15.29 -17.15
CA GLY A 176 0.35 -15.05 -16.94
C GLY A 176 0.79 -13.65 -17.32
N VAL A 177 1.86 -13.18 -16.69
CA VAL A 177 2.44 -11.84 -16.91
C VAL A 177 3.78 -11.98 -17.61
N THR A 178 3.92 -11.35 -18.77
CA THR A 178 5.18 -11.36 -19.53
C THR A 178 6.07 -10.21 -19.09
N VAL A 179 7.30 -10.52 -18.69
CA VAL A 179 8.31 -9.54 -18.27
C VAL A 179 9.63 -9.77 -19.00
N THR A 180 10.41 -8.71 -19.17
CA THR A 180 11.86 -8.85 -19.41
C THR A 180 12.55 -8.93 -18.06
N VAL A 181 13.19 -10.05 -17.76
CA VAL A 181 13.82 -10.29 -16.46
C VAL A 181 14.92 -9.26 -16.17
N LEU A 182 14.76 -8.49 -15.09
CA LEU A 182 15.65 -7.36 -14.77
C LEU A 182 16.96 -7.81 -14.10
N ASP A 183 16.91 -8.87 -13.30
CA ASP A 183 18.05 -9.39 -12.55
C ASP A 183 18.31 -10.85 -12.91
N ASP A 184 19.55 -11.33 -12.72
CA ASP A 184 19.82 -12.76 -12.81
C ASP A 184 19.26 -13.46 -11.56
N MET A 185 18.16 -14.17 -11.75
CA MET A 185 17.44 -14.89 -10.70
C MET A 185 17.51 -16.41 -10.88
N THR A 186 18.47 -16.90 -11.65
CA THR A 186 18.61 -18.33 -11.98
C THR A 186 18.84 -19.21 -10.75
N SER A 187 19.32 -18.64 -9.64
CA SER A 187 19.43 -19.35 -8.36
C SER A 187 18.06 -19.64 -7.72
N ALA A 188 17.03 -18.84 -8.02
CA ALA A 188 15.66 -19.02 -7.51
C ALA A 188 14.78 -19.80 -8.52
N ASP A 189 14.93 -19.50 -9.80
CA ASP A 189 14.25 -20.19 -10.91
C ASP A 189 15.15 -20.16 -12.15
N PRO A 190 15.56 -21.32 -12.70
CA PRO A 190 16.46 -21.41 -13.86
C PRO A 190 15.98 -20.69 -15.12
N ALA A 191 14.68 -20.42 -15.25
CA ALA A 191 14.12 -19.69 -16.39
C ALA A 191 14.27 -18.18 -16.27
N LEU A 192 14.54 -17.66 -15.08
CA LEU A 192 14.64 -16.22 -14.80
C LEU A 192 16.07 -15.69 -15.07
N VAL A 193 16.52 -15.81 -16.30
CA VAL A 193 17.81 -15.29 -16.77
C VAL A 193 17.67 -13.79 -17.08
N LYS A 194 18.58 -12.96 -16.59
CA LYS A 194 18.58 -11.52 -16.86
C LYS A 194 18.51 -11.20 -18.36
N GLY A 195 17.56 -10.36 -18.74
CA GLY A 195 17.30 -9.95 -20.11
C GLY A 195 16.43 -10.91 -20.94
N ALA A 196 16.07 -12.09 -20.40
CA ALA A 196 15.14 -13.01 -21.07
C ALA A 196 13.70 -12.47 -20.96
N GLU A 197 12.91 -12.68 -22.01
CA GLU A 197 11.47 -12.45 -21.98
C GLU A 197 10.79 -13.74 -21.48
N VAL A 198 10.05 -13.65 -20.38
CA VAL A 198 9.40 -14.78 -19.71
C VAL A 198 7.96 -14.45 -19.39
N THR A 199 7.03 -15.33 -19.77
CA THR A 199 5.65 -15.28 -19.28
C THR A 199 5.56 -16.06 -17.96
N LEU A 200 5.50 -15.31 -16.86
CA LEU A 200 5.46 -15.88 -15.52
C LEU A 200 4.17 -16.65 -15.28
N GLN A 201 4.27 -17.81 -14.65
CA GLN A 201 3.13 -18.70 -14.35
C GLN A 201 3.16 -19.10 -12.87
N GLY A 202 2.00 -19.14 -12.23
CA GLY A 202 1.82 -19.61 -10.88
C GLY A 202 2.84 -19.04 -9.89
N LYS A 203 3.54 -19.91 -9.18
CA LYS A 203 4.55 -19.53 -8.18
C LYS A 203 5.77 -18.79 -8.76
N GLN A 204 6.02 -18.89 -10.08
CA GLN A 204 7.12 -18.16 -10.70
C GLN A 204 6.88 -16.65 -10.63
N ALA A 205 5.63 -16.18 -10.76
CA ALA A 205 5.26 -14.79 -10.57
C ALA A 205 5.60 -14.31 -9.14
N LEU A 206 5.25 -15.10 -8.13
CA LEU A 206 5.61 -14.80 -6.75
C LEU A 206 7.13 -14.79 -6.56
N THR A 207 7.84 -15.77 -7.12
CA THR A 207 9.31 -15.79 -7.09
C THR A 207 9.91 -14.52 -7.67
N TYR A 208 9.40 -14.05 -8.81
CA TYR A 208 9.89 -12.84 -9.47
C TYR A 208 9.74 -11.57 -8.61
N VAL A 209 8.59 -11.38 -7.97
CA VAL A 209 8.31 -10.18 -7.18
C VAL A 209 8.83 -10.24 -5.75
N ARG A 210 9.14 -11.45 -5.23
CA ARG A 210 9.53 -11.67 -3.82
C ARG A 210 11.03 -11.80 -3.62
N THR A 211 11.75 -12.46 -4.54
CA THR A 211 13.16 -12.83 -4.35
C THR A 211 14.03 -11.60 -4.11
N ARG A 212 14.84 -11.66 -3.07
CA ARG A 212 15.82 -10.64 -2.68
C ARG A 212 17.21 -11.23 -2.46
N ARG A 213 17.26 -12.44 -1.85
CA ARG A 213 18.51 -13.09 -1.49
C ARG A 213 19.18 -13.73 -2.71
N GLY A 214 20.53 -13.69 -2.73
CA GLY A 214 21.31 -14.30 -3.81
C GLY A 214 21.44 -13.46 -5.08
N LEU A 215 20.99 -12.19 -5.02
CA LEU A 215 21.22 -11.19 -6.06
C LEU A 215 22.42 -10.32 -5.71
N ASP A 216 23.00 -9.65 -6.70
CA ASP A 216 24.21 -8.81 -6.55
C ASP A 216 24.01 -7.65 -5.56
N ASP A 217 22.76 -7.16 -5.44
CA ASP A 217 22.37 -6.10 -4.53
C ASP A 217 21.43 -6.64 -3.45
N SER A 218 21.83 -6.51 -2.19
CA SER A 218 21.04 -6.92 -1.02
C SER A 218 19.96 -5.90 -0.61
N THR A 219 19.90 -4.73 -1.27
CA THR A 219 18.91 -3.69 -0.99
C THR A 219 17.53 -4.10 -1.50
N ASN A 220 16.50 -3.37 -1.05
CA ASN A 220 15.14 -3.56 -1.52
C ASN A 220 14.87 -2.93 -2.89
N LEU A 221 15.74 -2.06 -3.41
CA LEU A 221 15.48 -1.22 -4.58
C LEU A 221 15.22 -2.05 -5.85
N HIS A 222 16.06 -3.04 -6.14
CA HIS A 222 15.88 -3.93 -7.28
C HIS A 222 14.57 -4.72 -7.21
N ARG A 223 14.18 -5.17 -6.00
CA ARG A 223 12.88 -5.83 -5.82
C ARG A 223 11.72 -4.86 -6.11
N MET A 224 11.78 -3.63 -5.62
CA MET A 224 10.77 -2.60 -5.91
C MET A 224 10.66 -2.32 -7.42
N GLU A 225 11.79 -2.30 -8.14
CA GLU A 225 11.80 -2.12 -9.59
C GLU A 225 11.11 -3.29 -10.32
N ARG A 226 11.43 -4.54 -9.97
CA ARG A 226 10.74 -5.72 -10.49
C ARG A 226 9.24 -5.70 -10.19
N GLN A 227 8.87 -5.29 -8.98
CA GLN A 227 7.47 -5.14 -8.60
C GLN A 227 6.76 -4.10 -9.47
N ARG A 228 7.37 -2.94 -9.71
CA ARG A 228 6.79 -1.92 -10.61
C ARG A 228 6.62 -2.44 -12.04
N GLN A 229 7.64 -3.12 -12.58
CA GLN A 229 7.56 -3.73 -13.92
C GLN A 229 6.42 -4.76 -13.98
N TYR A 230 6.43 -5.73 -13.06
CA TYR A 230 5.41 -6.78 -12.99
C TYR A 230 4.01 -6.18 -12.88
N MET A 231 3.84 -5.20 -12.04
CA MET A 231 2.57 -4.52 -11.83
C MET A 231 2.06 -3.81 -13.09
N GLY A 232 2.94 -3.15 -13.84
CA GLY A 232 2.58 -2.50 -15.10
C GLY A 232 2.07 -3.50 -16.15
N GLU A 233 2.69 -4.67 -16.23
CA GLU A 233 2.28 -5.71 -17.21
C GLU A 233 1.05 -6.49 -16.73
N LEU A 234 0.97 -6.83 -15.44
CA LEU A 234 -0.23 -7.45 -14.86
C LEU A 234 -1.47 -6.59 -15.12
N TYR A 235 -1.33 -5.27 -14.97
CA TYR A 235 -2.40 -4.32 -15.26
C TYR A 235 -2.94 -4.46 -16.68
N LYS A 236 -2.07 -4.51 -17.69
CA LYS A 236 -2.49 -4.68 -19.09
C LYS A 236 -3.28 -5.97 -19.27
N GLY A 237 -2.83 -7.05 -18.63
CA GLY A 237 -3.52 -8.33 -18.63
C GLY A 237 -4.92 -8.25 -18.03
N LEU A 238 -5.03 -7.58 -16.88
CA LEU A 238 -6.31 -7.37 -16.19
C LEU A 238 -7.30 -6.55 -17.03
N ILE A 239 -6.86 -5.42 -17.64
CA ILE A 239 -7.71 -4.63 -18.54
C ILE A 239 -8.26 -5.47 -19.69
N ASN A 240 -7.40 -6.25 -20.32
CA ASN A 240 -7.81 -7.08 -21.44
C ASN A 240 -8.87 -8.11 -21.03
N LYS A 241 -8.71 -8.73 -19.87
CA LYS A 241 -9.68 -9.72 -19.34
C LYS A 241 -11.00 -9.07 -19.00
N LEU A 242 -10.99 -7.94 -18.27
CA LEU A 242 -12.19 -7.21 -17.89
C LEU A 242 -12.97 -6.65 -19.07
N SER A 243 -12.28 -6.26 -20.14
CA SER A 243 -12.93 -5.77 -21.36
C SER A 243 -13.59 -6.90 -22.18
N GLY A 244 -13.20 -8.13 -21.95
CA GLY A 244 -13.64 -9.31 -22.71
C GLY A 244 -14.57 -10.27 -21.96
N ASP A 245 -14.69 -10.13 -20.64
CA ASP A 245 -15.44 -11.08 -19.79
C ASP A 245 -16.09 -10.35 -18.61
N ASP A 246 -17.41 -10.19 -18.66
CA ASP A 246 -18.20 -9.50 -17.62
C ASP A 246 -18.19 -10.23 -16.26
N GLY A 247 -17.89 -11.54 -16.24
CA GLY A 247 -17.80 -12.35 -15.02
C GLY A 247 -16.43 -12.35 -14.38
N PHE A 248 -15.39 -11.97 -15.12
CA PHE A 248 -13.99 -12.10 -14.69
C PHE A 248 -13.68 -11.43 -13.35
N ALA A 249 -14.21 -10.22 -13.14
CA ALA A 249 -14.01 -9.49 -11.90
C ALA A 249 -14.53 -10.27 -10.68
N ALA A 250 -15.74 -10.81 -10.80
CA ALA A 250 -16.38 -11.57 -9.74
C ALA A 250 -15.61 -12.84 -9.40
N ASP A 251 -15.21 -13.59 -10.42
CA ASP A 251 -14.48 -14.85 -10.24
C ASP A 251 -13.09 -14.62 -9.63
N LEU A 252 -12.40 -13.56 -10.06
CA LEU A 252 -11.09 -13.21 -9.51
C LEU A 252 -11.17 -12.92 -8.02
N ILE A 253 -12.15 -12.14 -7.58
CA ILE A 253 -12.29 -11.79 -6.16
C ILE A 253 -12.68 -12.98 -5.32
N LEU A 254 -13.60 -13.79 -5.79
CA LEU A 254 -13.95 -15.03 -5.09
C LEU A 254 -12.70 -15.89 -4.89
N SER A 255 -11.79 -15.91 -5.88
CA SER A 255 -10.55 -16.69 -5.81
C SER A 255 -9.51 -16.16 -4.83
N ILE A 256 -9.51 -14.85 -4.54
CA ILE A 256 -8.56 -14.21 -3.61
C ILE A 256 -9.16 -13.83 -2.26
N ASN A 257 -10.45 -14.09 -2.03
CA ASN A 257 -11.17 -13.64 -0.82
C ASN A 257 -10.45 -14.02 0.49
N ASP A 258 -9.93 -15.22 0.57
CA ASP A 258 -9.21 -15.71 1.76
C ASP A 258 -7.83 -15.06 1.94
N ASN A 259 -7.37 -14.34 0.92
CA ASN A 259 -6.09 -13.65 0.88
C ASN A 259 -6.22 -12.13 1.04
N LEU A 260 -7.43 -11.60 1.27
CA LEU A 260 -7.71 -10.17 1.33
C LEU A 260 -8.19 -9.76 2.73
N THR A 261 -7.61 -8.69 3.25
CA THR A 261 -8.08 -7.97 4.45
C THR A 261 -8.23 -6.49 4.11
N SER A 262 -9.41 -5.90 4.38
CA SER A 262 -9.68 -4.49 4.11
C SER A 262 -10.63 -3.90 5.15
N ASP A 263 -10.63 -2.57 5.28
CA ASP A 263 -11.65 -1.78 5.97
C ASP A 263 -12.59 -1.04 5.01
N CYS A 264 -12.30 -1.06 3.71
CA CYS A 264 -13.21 -0.50 2.71
C CYS A 264 -14.52 -1.26 2.67
N THR A 265 -15.61 -0.51 2.56
CA THR A 265 -16.92 -1.06 2.18
C THR A 265 -16.97 -1.32 0.67
N ALA A 266 -17.95 -2.12 0.26
CA ALA A 266 -18.22 -2.37 -1.15
C ALA A 266 -18.42 -1.09 -1.98
N SER A 267 -19.17 -0.14 -1.41
CA SER A 267 -19.47 1.13 -2.08
C SER A 267 -18.20 1.95 -2.28
N GLN A 268 -17.33 2.02 -1.27
CA GLN A 268 -16.06 2.73 -1.36
C GLN A 268 -15.13 2.11 -2.41
N LEU A 269 -15.06 0.78 -2.46
CA LEU A 269 -14.26 0.09 -3.48
C LEU A 269 -14.81 0.34 -4.89
N GLN A 270 -16.14 0.41 -5.05
CA GLN A 270 -16.77 0.76 -6.32
C GLN A 270 -16.43 2.20 -6.73
N GLU A 271 -16.64 3.17 -5.83
CA GLU A 271 -16.34 4.59 -6.09
C GLU A 271 -14.87 4.79 -6.45
N LEU A 272 -13.97 4.10 -5.75
CA LEU A 272 -12.56 4.09 -6.04
C LEU A 272 -12.26 3.53 -7.44
N GLY A 273 -12.90 2.42 -7.80
CA GLY A 273 -12.79 1.81 -9.12
C GLY A 273 -13.30 2.71 -10.24
N GLU A 274 -14.47 3.34 -10.06
CA GLU A 274 -15.06 4.28 -11.01
C GLU A 274 -14.16 5.50 -11.21
N PHE A 275 -13.65 6.10 -10.11
CA PHE A 275 -12.73 7.23 -10.18
C PHE A 275 -11.49 6.89 -11.00
N LEU A 276 -10.87 5.80 -10.67
CA LEU A 276 -9.65 5.37 -11.34
C LEU A 276 -9.88 4.93 -12.80
N GLY A 277 -11.05 4.44 -13.15
CA GLY A 277 -11.44 4.11 -14.52
C GLY A 277 -11.73 5.34 -15.37
N GLN A 278 -12.21 6.42 -14.76
CA GLN A 278 -12.61 7.64 -15.44
C GLN A 278 -11.44 8.59 -15.73
N TYR A 279 -10.44 8.64 -14.84
CA TYR A 279 -9.36 9.61 -14.91
C TYR A 279 -8.03 8.99 -15.34
N PRO A 280 -7.01 9.82 -15.74
CA PRO A 280 -5.71 9.31 -16.13
C PRO A 280 -5.06 8.43 -15.07
N ALA A 281 -4.34 7.45 -15.52
CA ALA A 281 -3.63 6.54 -14.64
C ALA A 281 -2.59 7.26 -13.78
N PRO A 282 -2.48 6.88 -12.51
CA PRO A 282 -1.43 7.41 -11.65
C PRO A 282 -0.04 6.96 -12.11
N THR A 283 0.94 7.83 -11.93
CA THR A 283 2.35 7.44 -11.92
C THR A 283 2.66 6.74 -10.60
N ILE A 284 3.71 5.90 -10.61
CA ILE A 284 4.22 5.30 -9.37
C ILE A 284 5.53 6.00 -9.04
N ASP A 285 5.48 6.82 -8.01
CA ASP A 285 6.62 7.57 -7.51
C ASP A 285 7.33 6.80 -6.40
N THR A 286 8.60 7.12 -6.19
CA THR A 286 9.42 6.63 -5.07
C THR A 286 10.16 7.79 -4.47
N ILE A 287 10.51 7.69 -3.19
CA ILE A 287 11.41 8.64 -2.54
C ILE A 287 12.82 8.06 -2.57
N ASP A 288 13.78 8.85 -3.01
CA ASP A 288 15.19 8.51 -2.95
C ASP A 288 15.68 8.49 -1.50
N GLY A 289 16.81 7.86 -1.25
CA GLY A 289 17.36 7.78 0.10
C GLY A 289 18.60 6.89 0.18
N GLU A 290 19.08 6.71 1.38
CA GLU A 290 20.28 5.94 1.66
C GLU A 290 19.94 4.58 2.25
N ASN A 291 20.59 3.53 1.71
CA ASN A 291 20.58 2.21 2.30
C ASN A 291 21.79 2.07 3.22
N VAL A 292 21.54 1.83 4.49
CA VAL A 292 22.57 1.67 5.52
C VAL A 292 22.51 0.25 6.06
N LYS A 293 23.67 -0.38 6.23
CA LYS A 293 23.74 -1.67 6.91
C LYS A 293 23.68 -1.43 8.40
N GLY A 294 22.52 -1.67 9.01
CA GLY A 294 22.36 -1.70 10.45
C GLY A 294 23.03 -2.90 11.10
N GLU A 295 22.82 -3.09 12.40
CA GLU A 295 23.39 -4.21 13.15
C GLU A 295 22.83 -5.56 12.69
N GLU A 296 21.53 -5.64 12.42
CA GLU A 296 20.83 -6.88 12.07
C GLU A 296 20.25 -6.87 10.66
N PHE A 297 19.81 -5.69 10.16
CA PHE A 297 19.06 -5.53 8.91
C PHE A 297 19.64 -4.42 8.04
N MET A 298 19.21 -4.39 6.78
CA MET A 298 19.36 -3.20 5.93
C MET A 298 18.32 -2.17 6.35
N GLU A 299 18.75 -0.95 6.55
CA GLU A 299 17.92 0.20 6.91
C GLU A 299 17.85 1.16 5.72
N PHE A 300 16.69 1.76 5.49
CA PHE A 300 16.51 2.78 4.47
C PHE A 300 16.10 4.09 5.13
N TYR A 301 16.84 5.14 4.83
CA TYR A 301 16.57 6.51 5.27
C TYR A 301 16.20 7.36 4.06
N PRO A 302 14.92 7.75 3.91
CA PRO A 302 14.49 8.56 2.79
C PRO A 302 15.15 9.93 2.81
N ASP A 303 15.34 10.54 1.62
CA ASP A 303 15.70 11.95 1.53
C ASP A 303 14.58 12.80 2.12
N GLU A 304 14.84 13.38 3.26
CA GLU A 304 13.89 14.17 4.04
C GLU A 304 13.34 15.38 3.26
N SER A 305 14.14 15.98 2.40
CA SER A 305 13.72 17.13 1.61
C SER A 305 12.77 16.71 0.50
N GLN A 306 13.08 15.61 -0.19
CA GLN A 306 12.22 15.04 -1.22
C GLN A 306 10.90 14.51 -0.63
N LEU A 307 10.97 13.80 0.50
CA LEU A 307 9.78 13.29 1.19
C LEU A 307 8.85 14.42 1.63
N ARG A 308 9.41 15.47 2.22
CA ARG A 308 8.65 16.63 2.66
C ARG A 308 8.01 17.38 1.49
N GLN A 309 8.78 17.58 0.41
CA GLN A 309 8.25 18.21 -0.80
C GLN A 309 7.13 17.37 -1.40
N TYR A 310 7.30 16.04 -1.48
CA TYR A 310 6.26 15.12 -1.95
C TYR A 310 4.97 15.27 -1.13
N VAL A 311 5.07 15.31 0.20
CA VAL A 311 3.91 15.49 1.08
C VAL A 311 3.23 16.83 0.82
N ILE A 312 4.00 17.93 0.68
CA ILE A 312 3.44 19.25 0.36
C ILE A 312 2.69 19.21 -0.98
N ASP A 313 3.30 18.70 -2.01
CA ASP A 313 2.74 18.74 -3.39
C ASP A 313 1.46 17.91 -3.51
N HIS A 314 1.38 16.79 -2.82
CA HIS A 314 0.27 15.86 -2.98
C HIS A 314 -0.84 16.02 -1.95
N PHE A 315 -0.53 16.45 -0.73
CA PHE A 315 -1.52 16.56 0.35
C PHE A 315 -1.93 17.98 0.68
N TYR A 316 -1.15 18.98 0.31
CA TYR A 316 -1.40 20.36 0.69
C TYR A 316 -1.59 21.26 -0.52
N GLU A 317 -2.25 22.39 -0.31
CA GLU A 317 -2.39 23.45 -1.32
C GLU A 317 -2.04 24.82 -0.71
N PRO A 318 -1.46 25.74 -1.51
CA PRO A 318 -1.15 27.08 -1.04
C PRO A 318 -2.39 27.81 -0.52
N THR A 319 -2.22 28.55 0.56
CA THR A 319 -3.30 29.38 1.14
C THR A 319 -2.78 30.73 1.57
N ASP A 320 -3.67 31.73 1.65
CA ASP A 320 -3.32 33.04 2.15
C ASP A 320 -3.11 32.97 3.68
N GLY A 321 -1.95 33.42 4.13
CA GLY A 321 -1.59 33.42 5.54
C GLY A 321 -2.32 34.50 6.34
N THR A 322 -3.44 34.13 6.95
CA THR A 322 -3.89 34.86 8.15
C THR A 322 -3.92 33.85 9.29
N GLN A 323 -2.97 33.99 10.21
CA GLN A 323 -3.02 33.33 11.49
C GLN A 323 -4.29 33.79 12.20
N SER A 324 -5.21 32.89 12.51
CA SER A 324 -6.29 33.21 13.43
C SER A 324 -5.66 33.40 14.82
N ASP A 325 -5.42 34.65 15.20
CA ASP A 325 -5.04 35.02 16.55
C ASP A 325 -6.16 34.64 17.51
N SER A 326 -6.05 33.47 18.10
CA SER A 326 -6.75 33.11 19.32
C SER A 326 -5.75 32.79 20.42
N VAL A 327 -4.85 33.72 20.69
CA VAL A 327 -4.23 33.81 22.00
C VAL A 327 -5.16 34.68 22.85
N SER A 328 -6.03 34.03 23.62
CA SER A 328 -6.70 34.75 24.74
C SER A 328 -5.64 35.05 25.77
N GLU A 329 -5.19 36.32 25.81
CA GLU A 329 -4.58 36.87 26.98
C GLU A 329 -5.63 36.84 28.11
N THR A 330 -5.41 35.97 29.06
CA THR A 330 -6.05 36.09 30.39
C THR A 330 -5.06 36.76 31.32
N GLU A 331 -5.38 38.00 31.73
CA GLU A 331 -4.82 38.66 32.87
C GLU A 331 -4.97 37.85 34.18
#